data_fe5eaf46da412415fbce8f5bd23eb8cd
#
_entry.id   fe5eaf46da412415fbce8f5bd23eb8cd
#
_cell.length_a   1.000
_cell.length_b   1.000
_cell.length_c   1.000
_cell.angle_alpha   90.00
_cell.angle_beta   90.00
_cell.angle_gamma   90.00
#
_symmetry.space_group_name_H-M   'P 1'
#
loop_
_entity.id
_entity.type
_entity.pdbx_description
1 polymer ?
#
loop_
_entity_poly.entity_id
_entity_poly.type
_entity_poly.pdbx_seq_one_letter_code
_entity_poly.pdbx_strand_id
1 'polypeptide(L)'
;MTPVAEPRDHPDIALTLERLLAVRLWTRQGERARIHQAAQGRIGRQPGLHFRELRLYQAGDEVRHIDWRVTARLGRPHTRLYGEEQDQAHWLLLDLSPAMYFGSRAQLKARLGCELAAALLWQGEKQANTLICQGAAPHTEHQRGSLMPLLEALCRHYEAGLDRAPPPWTLAQTLARLTLPHGARLTLISHHQAPDKALCQQLQRLRPRHDIHYWQIRDPLEAALPEQGQLAVQAGRHSGWLAGEDPRFRARYQRAADEQAEACRQQLLPLVTRLYRLDNGATLQDRKSTRLNSSHT
;
A
#
# COMPACT_ATOMS: atom_id res chain seq x y z
N MET A 1 29.09 -5.44 -32.45
CA MET A 1 28.47 -6.16 -31.33
C MET A 1 27.92 -5.05 -30.42
N THR A 2 26.63 -4.79 -30.51
CA THR A 2 25.94 -3.92 -29.56
C THR A 2 25.99 -4.61 -28.19
N PRO A 3 26.42 -3.94 -27.12
CA PRO A 3 26.37 -4.54 -25.79
C PRO A 3 24.90 -4.90 -25.51
N VAL A 4 24.67 -6.15 -25.15
CA VAL A 4 23.36 -6.58 -24.60
C VAL A 4 23.17 -5.76 -23.33
N ALA A 5 22.19 -4.84 -23.36
CA ALA A 5 21.85 -4.02 -22.18
C ALA A 5 21.66 -4.98 -20.99
N GLU A 6 22.29 -4.67 -19.87
CA GLU A 6 22.07 -5.44 -18.66
C GLU A 6 20.57 -5.45 -18.34
N PRO A 7 20.00 -6.55 -17.84
CA PRO A 7 18.57 -6.61 -17.50
C PRO A 7 18.11 -5.46 -16.60
N ARG A 8 19.03 -4.87 -15.85
CA ARG A 8 18.80 -3.74 -14.93
C ARG A 8 18.44 -2.44 -15.65
N ASP A 9 18.91 -2.23 -16.88
CA ASP A 9 18.68 -1.03 -17.68
C ASP A 9 17.40 -1.10 -18.50
N HIS A 10 16.69 -2.23 -18.46
CA HIS A 10 15.45 -2.36 -19.20
C HIS A 10 14.37 -1.44 -18.63
N PRO A 11 13.66 -0.65 -19.46
CA PRO A 11 12.68 0.35 -19.00
C PRO A 11 11.55 -0.23 -18.13
N ASP A 12 11.24 -1.52 -18.29
CA ASP A 12 10.22 -2.20 -17.49
C ASP A 12 10.76 -2.70 -16.12
N ILE A 13 12.09 -2.74 -15.97
CA ILE A 13 12.75 -3.18 -14.74
C ILE A 13 13.32 -2.00 -13.99
N ALA A 14 13.99 -1.07 -14.67
CA ALA A 14 14.66 0.07 -14.05
C ALA A 14 13.70 0.92 -13.18
N LEU A 15 14.14 1.25 -11.98
CA LEU A 15 13.48 2.21 -11.10
C LEU A 15 14.39 3.43 -10.95
N THR A 16 13.95 4.58 -11.48
CA THR A 16 14.71 5.83 -11.40
C THR A 16 14.08 6.81 -10.43
N LEU A 17 14.91 7.68 -9.86
CA LEU A 17 14.44 8.77 -9.00
C LEU A 17 13.46 9.70 -9.75
N GLU A 18 13.72 9.99 -11.01
CA GLU A 18 12.84 10.80 -11.87
C GLU A 18 11.43 10.20 -11.94
N ARG A 19 11.34 8.88 -12.04
CA ARG A 19 10.06 8.18 -12.06
C ARG A 19 9.32 8.33 -10.73
N LEU A 20 9.99 8.19 -9.59
CA LEU A 20 9.41 8.40 -8.27
C LEU A 20 8.98 9.86 -8.04
N LEU A 21 9.71 10.81 -8.61
CA LEU A 21 9.32 12.22 -8.61
C LEU A 21 8.08 12.47 -9.49
N ALA A 22 8.01 11.85 -10.67
CA ALA A 22 6.86 11.96 -11.55
C ALA A 22 5.56 11.44 -10.91
N VAL A 23 5.63 10.47 -10.00
CA VAL A 23 4.47 9.96 -9.24
C VAL A 23 3.79 11.09 -8.45
N ARG A 24 4.53 12.11 -7.98
CA ARG A 24 3.96 13.29 -7.30
C ARG A 24 2.92 14.03 -8.16
N LEU A 25 3.15 14.11 -9.46
CA LEU A 25 2.22 14.78 -10.38
C LEU A 25 0.90 14.00 -10.47
N TRP A 26 0.96 12.69 -10.38
CA TRP A 26 -0.23 11.82 -10.46
C TRP A 26 -1.05 11.90 -9.17
N THR A 27 -0.41 11.92 -8.01
CA THR A 27 -1.09 12.07 -6.72
C THR A 27 -1.80 13.43 -6.62
N ARG A 28 -1.15 14.51 -7.02
CA ARG A 28 -1.76 15.86 -7.04
C ARG A 28 -2.94 15.99 -8.01
N GLN A 29 -2.90 15.33 -9.16
CA GLN A 29 -4.03 15.31 -10.09
C GLN A 29 -5.23 14.54 -9.52
N GLY A 30 -4.98 13.44 -8.85
CA GLY A 30 -6.01 12.66 -8.15
C GLY A 30 -6.64 13.43 -6.98
N GLU A 31 -5.86 14.19 -6.21
CA GLU A 31 -6.37 15.08 -5.16
C GLU A 31 -7.21 16.23 -5.73
N ARG A 32 -6.77 16.88 -6.80
CA ARG A 32 -7.54 17.93 -7.49
C ARG A 32 -8.88 17.40 -8.01
N ALA A 33 -8.90 16.19 -8.57
CA ALA A 33 -10.14 15.55 -9.01
C ALA A 33 -11.09 15.25 -7.83
N ARG A 34 -10.56 14.83 -6.67
CA ARG A 34 -11.35 14.62 -5.44
C ARG A 34 -11.89 15.94 -4.87
N ILE A 35 -11.08 17.00 -4.87
CA ILE A 35 -11.50 18.34 -4.42
C ILE A 35 -12.58 18.88 -5.37
N HIS A 36 -12.45 18.67 -6.68
CA HIS A 36 -13.46 19.11 -7.66
C HIS A 36 -14.79 18.36 -7.50
N GLN A 37 -14.76 17.05 -7.26
CA GLN A 37 -15.95 16.25 -6.98
C GLN A 37 -16.57 16.58 -5.61
N ALA A 38 -15.77 16.90 -4.61
CA ALA A 38 -16.26 17.36 -3.30
C ALA A 38 -16.86 18.76 -3.38
N ALA A 39 -16.33 19.62 -4.24
CA ALA A 39 -16.87 20.98 -4.47
C ALA A 39 -18.20 20.99 -5.23
N GLN A 40 -18.46 19.97 -6.06
CA GLN A 40 -19.75 19.81 -6.76
C GLN A 40 -20.85 19.15 -5.94
N GLY A 41 -20.53 18.60 -4.79
CA GLY A 41 -21.49 17.86 -3.97
C GLY A 41 -21.25 17.92 -2.48
N ARG A 42 -21.16 19.09 -1.87
CA ARG A 42 -21.58 19.41 -0.50
C ARG A 42 -20.86 20.61 0.10
N ILE A 43 -21.64 21.51 0.62
CA ILE A 43 -21.33 22.65 1.48
C ILE A 43 -20.33 22.28 2.60
N GLY A 44 -19.19 23.02 2.65
CA GLY A 44 -18.49 23.36 3.88
C GLY A 44 -17.88 22.25 4.72
N ARG A 45 -16.74 21.70 4.31
CA ARG A 45 -15.76 21.14 5.24
C ARG A 45 -14.52 22.02 5.21
N GLN A 46 -14.24 22.70 6.32
CA GLN A 46 -12.96 23.37 6.50
C GLN A 46 -11.83 22.31 6.49
N PRO A 47 -10.76 22.52 5.74
CA PRO A 47 -9.60 21.64 5.78
C PRO A 47 -8.92 21.76 7.16
N GLY A 48 -8.63 20.63 7.79
CA GLY A 48 -7.79 20.57 8.98
C GLY A 48 -8.46 20.21 10.30
N LEU A 49 -9.78 20.07 10.34
CA LEU A 49 -10.49 19.70 11.57
C LEU A 49 -11.34 18.43 11.34
N HIS A 50 -10.89 17.30 11.82
CA HIS A 50 -11.68 16.08 11.84
C HIS A 50 -12.63 16.08 13.04
N PHE A 51 -13.93 15.88 12.78
CA PHE A 51 -14.91 15.60 13.80
C PHE A 51 -14.48 14.38 14.63
N ARG A 52 -14.23 14.56 15.92
CA ARG A 52 -13.78 13.52 16.84
C ARG A 52 -14.95 12.94 17.63
N GLU A 53 -15.72 13.81 18.27
CA GLU A 53 -16.89 13.40 19.05
C GLU A 53 -17.85 14.55 19.30
N LEU A 54 -19.07 14.21 19.70
CA LEU A 54 -20.04 15.15 20.26
C LEU A 54 -20.06 15.00 21.77
N ARG A 55 -19.83 16.09 22.50
CA ARG A 55 -20.01 16.10 23.94
C ARG A 55 -20.94 17.25 24.38
N LEU A 56 -21.45 17.17 25.58
CA LEU A 56 -22.20 18.30 26.17
C LEU A 56 -21.30 19.54 26.23
N TYR A 57 -21.87 20.67 25.84
CA TYR A 57 -21.23 21.99 25.98
C TYR A 57 -20.82 22.24 27.43
N GLN A 58 -19.62 22.72 27.64
CA GLN A 58 -19.11 23.18 28.93
C GLN A 58 -18.78 24.68 28.87
N ALA A 59 -18.92 25.37 29.96
CA ALA A 59 -18.54 26.77 30.03
C ALA A 59 -17.06 26.96 29.70
N GLY A 60 -16.77 27.74 28.64
CA GLY A 60 -15.43 27.91 28.09
C GLY A 60 -15.24 27.30 26.69
N ASP A 61 -16.17 26.47 26.23
CA ASP A 61 -16.15 25.99 24.84
C ASP A 61 -16.51 27.09 23.86
N GLU A 62 -15.92 27.07 22.65
CA GLU A 62 -16.27 28.01 21.60
C GLU A 62 -17.69 27.78 21.09
N VAL A 63 -18.56 28.77 21.24
CA VAL A 63 -19.98 28.74 20.84
C VAL A 63 -20.16 28.39 19.34
N ARG A 64 -19.21 28.76 18.49
CA ARG A 64 -19.22 28.43 17.04
C ARG A 64 -19.14 26.94 16.74
N HIS A 65 -18.68 26.13 17.68
CA HIS A 65 -18.59 24.69 17.56
C HIS A 65 -19.82 23.95 18.06
N ILE A 66 -20.85 24.66 18.54
CA ILE A 66 -22.12 24.04 18.94
C ILE A 66 -22.82 23.48 17.71
N ASP A 67 -23.20 22.20 17.80
CA ASP A 67 -24.06 21.56 16.78
C ASP A 67 -25.52 21.87 17.10
N TRP A 68 -26.00 22.95 16.53
CA TRP A 68 -27.40 23.41 16.74
C TRP A 68 -28.43 22.36 16.31
N ARG A 69 -28.12 21.52 15.34
CA ARG A 69 -29.05 20.48 14.87
C ARG A 69 -29.18 19.33 15.88
N VAL A 70 -28.06 18.93 16.49
CA VAL A 70 -28.07 17.92 17.57
C VAL A 70 -28.64 18.52 18.85
N THR A 71 -28.27 19.74 19.16
CA THR A 71 -28.81 20.52 20.30
C THR A 71 -30.33 20.62 20.24
N ALA A 72 -30.90 20.94 19.07
CA ALA A 72 -32.35 21.02 18.89
C ALA A 72 -33.05 19.67 19.07
N ARG A 73 -32.37 18.56 18.75
CA ARG A 73 -32.93 17.20 18.88
C ARG A 73 -32.84 16.66 20.31
N LEU A 74 -31.76 16.99 21.02
CA LEU A 74 -31.48 16.45 22.34
C LEU A 74 -31.84 17.41 23.49
N GLY A 75 -32.24 18.65 23.19
CA GLY A 75 -32.67 19.67 24.18
C GLY A 75 -31.52 20.19 25.06
N ARG A 76 -30.28 19.83 24.78
CA ARG A 76 -29.10 20.31 25.51
C ARG A 76 -27.99 20.67 24.53
N PRO A 77 -27.25 21.78 24.78
CA PRO A 77 -26.21 22.19 23.85
C PRO A 77 -25.07 21.16 23.78
N HIS A 78 -24.74 20.73 22.55
CA HIS A 78 -23.65 19.82 22.25
C HIS A 78 -22.61 20.50 21.39
N THR A 79 -21.36 20.39 21.80
CA THR A 79 -20.20 20.91 21.07
C THR A 79 -19.55 19.80 20.25
N ARG A 80 -19.24 20.13 19.02
CA ARG A 80 -18.39 19.29 18.16
C ARG A 80 -16.95 19.48 18.60
N LEU A 81 -16.34 18.43 19.12
CA LEU A 81 -14.92 18.40 19.31
C LEU A 81 -14.26 18.05 17.97
N TYR A 82 -13.48 18.99 17.50
CA TYR A 82 -12.58 18.76 16.37
C TYR A 82 -11.21 18.41 16.96
N GLY A 83 -10.69 17.24 16.62
CA GLY A 83 -9.28 16.97 16.87
C GLY A 83 -8.48 17.77 15.84
N GLU A 84 -7.44 18.51 16.26
CA GLU A 84 -6.35 18.79 15.36
C GLU A 84 -5.94 17.46 14.72
N GLU A 85 -5.65 17.48 13.42
CA GLU A 85 -4.95 16.37 12.78
C GLU A 85 -3.67 16.19 13.59
N GLN A 86 -3.73 15.34 14.62
CA GLN A 86 -2.50 14.90 15.27
C GLN A 86 -1.66 14.35 14.13
N ASP A 87 -0.47 14.90 13.98
CA ASP A 87 0.54 14.45 13.00
C ASP A 87 0.75 12.95 13.18
N GLN A 88 -0.17 12.16 12.62
CA GLN A 88 -0.15 10.71 12.75
C GLN A 88 1.10 10.22 12.03
N ALA A 89 2.06 9.75 12.82
CA ALA A 89 3.29 9.23 12.25
C ALA A 89 2.97 8.11 11.25
N HIS A 90 3.44 8.24 10.02
CA HIS A 90 3.26 7.27 8.96
C HIS A 90 4.48 6.39 8.82
N TRP A 91 4.32 5.12 9.07
CA TRP A 91 5.34 4.08 8.95
C TRP A 91 5.02 3.20 7.75
N LEU A 92 5.89 3.21 6.76
CA LEU A 92 5.72 2.45 5.53
C LEU A 92 6.75 1.32 5.48
N LEU A 93 6.27 0.08 5.51
CA LEU A 93 7.07 -1.13 5.36
C LEU A 93 6.84 -1.71 3.97
N LEU A 94 7.89 -1.71 3.14
CA LEU A 94 7.89 -2.28 1.80
C LEU A 94 8.64 -3.62 1.80
N ASP A 95 7.93 -4.65 1.38
CA ASP A 95 8.49 -5.98 1.09
C ASP A 95 9.27 -5.93 -0.23
N LEU A 96 10.57 -6.27 -0.16
CA LEU A 96 11.44 -6.43 -1.31
C LEU A 96 12.04 -7.84 -1.34
N SER A 97 11.28 -8.83 -0.88
CA SER A 97 11.65 -10.25 -0.99
C SER A 97 11.68 -10.71 -2.46
N PRO A 98 12.36 -11.84 -2.77
CA PRO A 98 12.43 -12.36 -4.14
C PRO A 98 11.08 -12.55 -4.84
N ALA A 99 10.00 -12.80 -4.08
CA ALA A 99 8.66 -12.93 -4.62
C ALA A 99 8.09 -11.61 -5.19
N MET A 100 8.61 -10.46 -4.75
CA MET A 100 8.27 -9.16 -5.31
C MET A 100 8.97 -8.87 -6.64
N TYR A 101 10.11 -9.50 -6.90
CA TYR A 101 10.86 -9.35 -8.16
C TYR A 101 10.34 -10.27 -9.27
N PHE A 102 9.03 -10.42 -9.32
CA PHE A 102 8.31 -11.14 -10.36
C PHE A 102 7.34 -10.19 -11.08
N GLY A 103 7.23 -10.35 -12.39
CA GLY A 103 6.30 -9.63 -13.25
C GLY A 103 6.13 -10.35 -14.58
N SER A 104 4.89 -10.60 -14.98
CA SER A 104 4.57 -11.30 -16.24
C SER A 104 4.17 -10.35 -17.37
N ARG A 105 4.01 -9.06 -17.09
CA ARG A 105 3.58 -8.05 -18.06
C ARG A 105 4.38 -6.74 -17.93
N ALA A 106 3.74 -5.67 -17.56
CA ALA A 106 4.26 -4.29 -17.68
C ALA A 106 5.49 -3.99 -16.80
N GLN A 107 5.62 -4.63 -15.64
CA GLN A 107 6.69 -4.31 -14.69
C GLN A 107 6.81 -5.37 -13.59
N LEU A 108 7.88 -5.29 -12.78
CA LEU A 108 8.02 -6.10 -11.58
C LEU A 108 7.09 -5.62 -10.45
N LYS A 109 6.57 -6.54 -9.63
CA LYS A 109 5.77 -6.20 -8.44
C LYS A 109 6.55 -5.28 -7.49
N ALA A 110 7.87 -5.52 -7.31
CA ALA A 110 8.74 -4.68 -6.50
C ALA A 110 8.77 -3.23 -7.00
N ARG A 111 8.85 -3.01 -8.32
CA ARG A 111 8.82 -1.66 -8.91
C ARG A 111 7.49 -0.97 -8.65
N LEU A 112 6.37 -1.66 -8.89
CA LEU A 112 5.04 -1.14 -8.58
C LEU A 112 4.90 -0.83 -7.09
N GLY A 113 5.49 -1.67 -6.22
CA GLY A 113 5.54 -1.44 -4.77
C GLY A 113 6.29 -0.17 -4.40
N CYS A 114 7.44 0.10 -5.03
CA CYS A 114 8.20 1.34 -4.83
C CYS A 114 7.45 2.57 -5.33
N GLU A 115 6.81 2.50 -6.51
CA GLU A 115 5.98 3.58 -7.04
C GLU A 115 4.78 3.87 -6.12
N LEU A 116 4.12 2.84 -5.61
CA LEU A 116 3.05 2.98 -4.62
C LEU A 116 3.56 3.58 -3.31
N ALA A 117 4.71 3.12 -2.82
CA ALA A 117 5.35 3.68 -1.63
C ALA A 117 5.63 5.19 -1.80
N ALA A 118 6.21 5.58 -2.93
CA ALA A 118 6.45 6.98 -3.26
C ALA A 118 5.13 7.78 -3.34
N ALA A 119 4.07 7.22 -3.94
CA ALA A 119 2.75 7.87 -3.99
C ALA A 119 2.19 8.14 -2.59
N LEU A 120 2.28 7.17 -1.69
CA LEU A 120 1.80 7.29 -0.32
C LEU A 120 2.64 8.26 0.51
N LEU A 121 3.97 8.28 0.31
CA LEU A 121 4.86 9.26 0.92
C LEU A 121 4.52 10.68 0.45
N TRP A 122 4.27 10.89 -0.85
CA TRP A 122 3.87 12.19 -1.38
C TRP A 122 2.51 12.65 -0.85
N GLN A 123 1.56 11.75 -0.61
CA GLN A 123 0.28 12.07 0.02
C GLN A 123 0.46 12.52 1.47
N GLY A 124 1.41 11.92 2.17
CA GLY A 124 1.77 12.25 3.54
C GLY A 124 2.96 13.22 3.68
N GLU A 125 3.29 14.05 2.65
CA GLU A 125 4.53 14.84 2.67
C GLU A 125 4.66 15.81 3.87
N LYS A 126 3.52 16.20 4.47
CA LYS A 126 3.47 17.06 5.66
C LYS A 126 3.58 16.29 6.99
N GLN A 127 3.49 14.97 6.94
CA GLN A 127 3.53 14.10 8.11
C GLN A 127 4.96 13.61 8.39
N ALA A 128 5.20 13.11 9.61
CA ALA A 128 6.41 12.37 9.89
C ALA A 128 6.35 11.01 9.21
N ASN A 129 7.16 10.81 8.17
CA ASN A 129 7.22 9.56 7.42
C ASN A 129 8.46 8.76 7.82
N THR A 130 8.28 7.46 8.03
CA THR A 130 9.35 6.49 8.22
C THR A 130 9.23 5.41 7.16
N LEU A 131 10.29 5.20 6.39
CA LEU A 131 10.39 4.13 5.40
C LEU A 131 11.23 2.99 5.92
N ILE A 132 10.75 1.77 5.76
CA ILE A 132 11.46 0.54 6.06
C ILE A 132 11.37 -0.35 4.84
N CYS A 133 12.50 -0.65 4.24
CA CYS A 133 12.59 -1.59 3.14
C CYS A 133 13.09 -2.93 3.65
N GLN A 134 12.36 -4.00 3.33
CA GLN A 134 12.76 -5.36 3.63
C GLN A 134 13.51 -5.95 2.42
N GLY A 135 14.71 -5.67 2.22
CA GLY A 135 15.45 -6.22 1.08
C GLY A 135 16.80 -6.75 1.54
N ALA A 136 17.60 -5.87 2.05
CA ALA A 136 18.93 -6.18 2.59
C ALA A 136 18.87 -6.18 4.13
N ALA A 137 19.31 -5.15 4.78
CA ALA A 137 19.12 -4.93 6.21
C ALA A 137 17.92 -4.00 6.43
N PRO A 138 17.14 -4.13 7.53
CA PRO A 138 16.15 -3.12 7.86
C PRO A 138 16.83 -1.77 8.00
N HIS A 139 16.45 -0.90 7.11
CA HIS A 139 16.91 0.49 7.14
C HIS A 139 15.68 1.35 7.43
N THR A 140 15.78 2.17 8.48
CA THR A 140 14.72 3.08 8.87
C THR A 140 15.20 4.50 8.65
N GLU A 141 14.50 5.23 7.81
CA GLU A 141 14.75 6.65 7.58
C GLU A 141 13.60 7.48 8.11
N HIS A 142 13.91 8.45 8.99
CA HIS A 142 12.94 9.39 9.52
C HIS A 142 13.14 10.74 8.85
N GLN A 143 12.10 11.23 8.16
CA GLN A 143 12.20 12.51 7.47
C GLN A 143 10.98 13.38 7.74
N ARG A 144 11.25 14.63 8.09
CA ARG A 144 10.26 15.71 8.14
C ARG A 144 10.65 16.77 7.11
N GLY A 145 9.75 17.07 6.20
CA GLY A 145 9.89 18.16 5.23
C GLY A 145 10.42 17.73 3.86
N SER A 146 11.54 17.01 3.74
CA SER A 146 12.05 16.53 2.46
C SER A 146 11.87 15.03 2.32
N LEU A 147 11.27 14.57 1.23
CA LEU A 147 11.11 13.14 0.92
C LEU A 147 12.25 12.58 0.05
N MET A 148 13.20 13.44 -0.36
CA MET A 148 14.29 13.01 -1.25
C MET A 148 15.09 11.84 -0.69
N PRO A 149 15.56 11.85 0.57
CA PRO A 149 16.31 10.72 1.12
C PRO A 149 15.51 9.42 1.13
N LEU A 150 14.19 9.47 1.35
CA LEU A 150 13.33 8.29 1.33
C LEU A 150 13.15 7.74 -0.09
N LEU A 151 13.03 8.62 -1.10
CA LEU A 151 12.94 8.20 -2.51
C LEU A 151 14.25 7.61 -3.01
N GLU A 152 15.39 8.18 -2.62
CA GLU A 152 16.71 7.63 -2.92
C GLU A 152 16.91 6.27 -2.24
N ALA A 153 16.44 6.11 -1.00
CA ALA A 153 16.47 4.84 -0.29
C ALA A 153 15.62 3.79 -1.02
N LEU A 154 14.44 4.14 -1.54
CA LEU A 154 13.63 3.24 -2.35
C LEU A 154 14.39 2.73 -3.58
N CYS A 155 15.06 3.63 -4.32
CA CYS A 155 15.86 3.23 -5.49
C CYS A 155 17.01 2.29 -5.08
N ARG A 156 17.80 2.65 -4.06
CA ARG A 156 18.92 1.83 -3.58
C ARG A 156 18.49 0.42 -3.13
N HIS A 157 17.41 0.33 -2.34
CA HIS A 157 16.93 -0.95 -1.85
C HIS A 157 16.29 -1.79 -2.97
N TYR A 158 15.62 -1.15 -3.92
CA TYR A 158 15.10 -1.83 -5.09
C TYR A 158 16.22 -2.45 -5.92
N GLU A 159 17.27 -1.69 -6.23
CA GLU A 159 18.42 -2.17 -7.00
C GLU A 159 19.14 -3.32 -6.29
N ALA A 160 19.36 -3.19 -4.98
CA ALA A 160 19.97 -4.26 -4.19
C ALA A 160 19.16 -5.56 -4.21
N GLY A 161 17.84 -5.48 -4.32
CA GLY A 161 16.96 -6.65 -4.38
C GLY A 161 16.88 -7.31 -5.76
N LEU A 162 17.38 -6.70 -6.83
CA LEU A 162 17.39 -7.29 -8.18
C LEU A 162 18.21 -8.59 -8.25
N ASP A 163 19.19 -8.76 -7.38
CA ASP A 163 19.98 -9.99 -7.27
C ASP A 163 19.17 -11.15 -6.65
N ARG A 164 17.94 -10.88 -6.22
CA ARG A 164 16.99 -11.85 -5.63
C ARG A 164 17.55 -12.61 -4.44
N ALA A 165 18.53 -12.07 -3.74
CA ALA A 165 18.97 -12.64 -2.49
C ALA A 165 17.84 -12.59 -1.45
N PRO A 166 17.60 -13.67 -0.69
CA PRO A 166 16.58 -13.63 0.35
C PRO A 166 16.99 -12.61 1.42
N PRO A 167 16.03 -11.79 1.90
CA PRO A 167 16.31 -10.85 2.97
C PRO A 167 16.68 -11.60 4.25
N PRO A 168 17.56 -11.03 5.11
CA PRO A 168 18.00 -11.66 6.35
C PRO A 168 16.87 -11.85 7.36
N TRP A 169 15.76 -11.11 7.21
CA TRP A 169 14.58 -11.20 8.07
C TRP A 169 13.30 -11.27 7.26
N THR A 170 12.34 -12.04 7.79
CA THR A 170 10.97 -12.07 7.27
C THR A 170 10.23 -10.76 7.62
N LEU A 171 9.07 -10.51 7.00
CA LEU A 171 8.17 -9.40 7.38
C LEU A 171 7.80 -9.47 8.87
N ALA A 172 7.47 -10.66 9.37
CA ALA A 172 7.15 -10.86 10.77
C ALA A 172 8.30 -10.48 11.71
N GLN A 173 9.52 -10.89 11.38
CA GLN A 173 10.71 -10.55 12.14
C GLN A 173 11.03 -9.06 12.07
N THR A 174 10.79 -8.42 10.93
CA THR A 174 10.94 -6.97 10.78
C THR A 174 9.94 -6.26 11.68
N LEU A 175 8.65 -6.61 11.61
CA LEU A 175 7.61 -6.03 12.46
C LEU A 175 7.87 -6.21 13.95
N ALA A 176 8.43 -7.35 14.35
CA ALA A 176 8.75 -7.63 15.76
C ALA A 176 9.80 -6.68 16.34
N ARG A 177 10.66 -6.11 15.49
CA ARG A 177 11.74 -5.17 15.86
C ARG A 177 11.30 -3.71 15.84
N LEU A 178 10.13 -3.40 15.29
CA LEU A 178 9.66 -2.02 15.20
C LEU A 178 9.07 -1.55 16.52
N THR A 179 9.45 -0.35 16.91
CA THR A 179 8.82 0.41 18.00
C THR A 179 8.03 1.56 17.38
N LEU A 180 6.75 1.33 17.16
CA LEU A 180 5.85 2.31 16.57
C LEU A 180 5.33 3.27 17.64
N PRO A 181 5.26 4.59 17.37
CA PRO A 181 4.57 5.55 18.22
C PRO A 181 3.10 5.16 18.37
N HIS A 182 2.51 5.48 19.52
CA HIS A 182 1.09 5.20 19.76
C HIS A 182 0.21 5.88 18.70
N GLY A 183 -0.77 5.16 18.16
CA GLY A 183 -1.67 5.68 17.14
C GLY A 183 -1.03 5.84 15.75
N ALA A 184 0.21 5.39 15.54
CA ALA A 184 0.86 5.47 14.22
C ALA A 184 0.06 4.71 13.15
N ARG A 185 0.10 5.22 11.92
CA ARG A 185 -0.34 4.47 10.74
C ARG A 185 0.80 3.61 10.23
N LEU A 186 0.56 2.31 10.16
CA LEU A 186 1.46 1.35 9.56
C LEU A 186 0.91 0.92 8.20
N THR A 187 1.63 1.24 7.13
CA THR A 187 1.32 0.76 5.79
C THR A 187 2.28 -0.35 5.40
N LEU A 188 1.75 -1.54 5.14
CA LEU A 188 2.51 -2.65 4.59
C LEU A 188 2.22 -2.78 3.10
N ILE A 189 3.27 -2.93 2.29
CA ILE A 189 3.18 -3.23 0.86
C ILE A 189 3.91 -4.54 0.62
N SER A 190 3.21 -5.57 0.16
CA SER A 190 3.77 -6.91 -0.04
C SER A 190 3.09 -7.63 -1.21
N HIS A 191 3.62 -8.77 -1.59
CA HIS A 191 3.03 -9.63 -2.61
C HIS A 191 1.73 -10.28 -2.11
N HIS A 192 0.95 -10.78 -3.07
CA HIS A 192 -0.30 -11.47 -2.77
C HIS A 192 -0.07 -12.95 -2.43
N GLN A 193 0.21 -13.22 -1.15
CA GLN A 193 0.23 -14.58 -0.61
C GLN A 193 -0.43 -14.60 0.76
N ALA A 194 -0.89 -15.78 1.18
CA ALA A 194 -1.40 -15.97 2.52
C ALA A 194 -0.30 -15.65 3.55
N PRO A 195 -0.59 -14.79 4.55
CA PRO A 195 0.37 -14.49 5.59
C PRO A 195 0.68 -15.72 6.41
N ASP A 196 1.93 -15.90 6.79
CA ASP A 196 2.30 -16.96 7.71
C ASP A 196 1.79 -16.68 9.13
N LYS A 197 1.81 -17.71 9.98
CA LYS A 197 1.35 -17.60 11.37
C LYS A 197 2.09 -16.51 12.15
N ALA A 198 3.39 -16.32 11.89
CA ALA A 198 4.21 -15.34 12.59
C ALA A 198 3.79 -13.91 12.20
N LEU A 199 3.52 -13.65 10.92
CA LEU A 199 3.02 -12.37 10.44
C LEU A 199 1.64 -12.06 11.01
N CYS A 200 0.73 -13.04 11.01
CA CYS A 200 -0.60 -12.89 11.63
C CYS A 200 -0.50 -12.48 13.10
N GLN A 201 0.36 -13.13 13.87
CA GLN A 201 0.58 -12.81 15.30
C GLN A 201 1.10 -11.37 15.49
N GLN A 202 2.03 -10.90 14.64
CA GLN A 202 2.51 -9.53 14.73
C GLN A 202 1.43 -8.51 14.39
N LEU A 203 0.65 -8.74 13.33
CA LEU A 203 -0.46 -7.87 12.96
C LEU A 203 -1.53 -7.82 14.07
N GLN A 204 -1.88 -8.97 14.64
CA GLN A 204 -2.83 -9.05 15.76
C GLN A 204 -2.34 -8.27 16.98
N ARG A 205 -1.05 -8.30 17.29
CA ARG A 205 -0.44 -7.52 18.37
C ARG A 205 -0.51 -6.01 18.12
N LEU A 206 -0.29 -5.59 16.88
CA LEU A 206 -0.22 -4.17 16.50
C LEU A 206 -1.61 -3.54 16.29
N ARG A 207 -2.58 -4.31 15.79
CA ARG A 207 -3.91 -3.83 15.39
C ARG A 207 -4.68 -3.02 16.45
N PRO A 208 -4.64 -3.34 17.76
CA PRO A 208 -5.39 -2.59 18.75
C PRO A 208 -4.87 -1.16 18.99
N ARG A 209 -3.62 -0.87 18.64
CA ARG A 209 -2.94 0.39 18.94
C ARG A 209 -2.56 1.21 17.70
N HIS A 210 -2.71 0.65 16.50
CA HIS A 210 -2.23 1.25 15.25
C HIS A 210 -3.25 1.10 14.14
N ASP A 211 -3.23 2.06 13.21
CA ASP A 211 -4.03 2.04 11.99
C ASP A 211 -3.25 1.27 10.92
N ILE A 212 -3.62 0.01 10.64
CA ILE A 212 -2.88 -0.88 9.77
C ILE A 212 -3.52 -0.93 8.38
N HIS A 213 -2.80 -0.47 7.37
CA HIS A 213 -3.16 -0.55 5.97
C HIS A 213 -2.28 -1.59 5.28
N TYR A 214 -2.89 -2.59 4.64
CA TYR A 214 -2.15 -3.62 3.93
C TYR A 214 -2.44 -3.56 2.43
N TRP A 215 -1.40 -3.41 1.62
CA TRP A 215 -1.46 -3.41 0.17
C TRP A 215 -0.88 -4.70 -0.38
N GLN A 216 -1.72 -5.47 -1.06
CA GLN A 216 -1.33 -6.70 -1.74
C GLN A 216 -1.10 -6.40 -3.22
N ILE A 217 0.13 -6.66 -3.71
CA ILE A 217 0.45 -6.57 -5.12
C ILE A 217 0.39 -7.98 -5.71
N ARG A 218 -0.46 -8.14 -6.74
CA ARG A 218 -0.67 -9.37 -7.46
C ARG A 218 -0.25 -9.23 -8.91
N ASP A 219 0.38 -10.25 -9.45
CA ASP A 219 0.64 -10.34 -10.89
C ASP A 219 -0.56 -10.99 -11.61
N PRO A 220 -0.91 -10.58 -12.83
CA PRO A 220 -1.99 -11.21 -13.60
C PRO A 220 -1.85 -12.71 -13.76
N LEU A 221 -0.61 -13.22 -13.89
CA LEU A 221 -0.34 -14.64 -14.01
C LEU A 221 -0.68 -15.41 -12.72
N GLU A 222 -0.61 -14.77 -11.57
CA GLU A 222 -1.04 -15.37 -10.29
C GLU A 222 -2.57 -15.53 -10.19
N ALA A 223 -3.33 -14.86 -11.08
CA ALA A 223 -4.78 -14.94 -11.13
C ALA A 223 -5.29 -15.88 -12.23
N ALA A 224 -4.70 -15.80 -13.42
CA ALA A 224 -5.16 -16.56 -14.58
C ALA A 224 -4.00 -16.86 -15.51
N LEU A 225 -4.02 -18.04 -16.13
CA LEU A 225 -3.06 -18.40 -17.16
C LEU A 225 -3.47 -17.79 -18.51
N PRO A 226 -2.52 -17.41 -19.38
CA PRO A 226 -2.81 -16.96 -20.73
C PRO A 226 -3.43 -18.09 -21.55
N GLU A 227 -4.22 -17.70 -22.55
CA GLU A 227 -4.93 -18.66 -23.42
C GLU A 227 -4.00 -19.40 -24.38
N GLN A 228 -2.83 -18.87 -24.67
CA GLN A 228 -1.89 -19.41 -25.65
C GLN A 228 -0.52 -19.62 -25.03
N GLY A 229 0.15 -20.67 -25.50
CA GLY A 229 1.52 -20.98 -25.17
C GLY A 229 1.71 -21.85 -23.94
N GLN A 230 2.92 -22.37 -23.84
CA GLN A 230 3.42 -23.11 -22.67
C GLN A 230 4.26 -22.16 -21.83
N LEU A 231 3.99 -22.11 -20.56
CA LEU A 231 4.73 -21.28 -19.61
C LEU A 231 5.74 -22.14 -18.87
N ALA A 232 7.02 -21.80 -19.00
CA ALA A 232 8.03 -22.34 -18.13
C ALA A 232 7.88 -21.75 -16.74
N VAL A 233 7.67 -22.56 -15.73
CA VAL A 233 7.54 -22.14 -14.35
C VAL A 233 8.60 -22.80 -13.48
N GLN A 234 9.09 -22.06 -12.51
CA GLN A 234 10.02 -22.55 -11.51
C GLN A 234 9.47 -22.22 -10.11
N ALA A 235 9.32 -23.23 -9.28
CA ALA A 235 8.93 -23.10 -7.89
C ALA A 235 10.00 -23.76 -7.00
N GLY A 236 10.86 -22.95 -6.42
CA GLY A 236 12.02 -23.45 -5.68
C GLY A 236 12.96 -24.27 -6.56
N ARG A 237 13.14 -25.58 -6.27
CA ARG A 237 13.98 -26.50 -7.05
C ARG A 237 13.21 -27.23 -8.17
N HIS A 238 11.90 -27.06 -8.23
CA HIS A 238 11.07 -27.72 -9.24
C HIS A 238 10.85 -26.76 -10.41
N SER A 239 11.11 -27.24 -11.62
CA SER A 239 10.77 -26.56 -12.87
C SER A 239 9.79 -27.42 -13.65
N GLY A 240 8.89 -26.78 -14.37
CA GLY A 240 7.88 -27.46 -15.17
C GLY A 240 7.27 -26.53 -16.23
N TRP A 241 6.42 -27.12 -17.05
CA TRP A 241 5.67 -26.40 -18.06
C TRP A 241 4.19 -26.39 -17.69
N LEU A 242 3.57 -25.22 -17.72
CA LEU A 242 2.13 -25.10 -17.60
C LEU A 242 1.52 -24.95 -19.00
N ALA A 243 0.62 -25.86 -19.35
CA ALA A 243 -0.11 -25.84 -20.62
C ALA A 243 -1.25 -24.82 -20.52
N GLY A 244 -1.01 -23.56 -20.93
CA GLY A 244 -2.04 -22.53 -21.01
C GLY A 244 -3.11 -22.83 -22.07
N GLU A 245 -2.84 -23.72 -23.00
CA GLU A 245 -3.76 -24.09 -24.09
C GLU A 245 -4.96 -24.93 -23.65
N ASP A 246 -4.84 -25.70 -22.55
CA ASP A 246 -5.95 -26.51 -22.02
C ASP A 246 -6.97 -25.66 -21.24
N PRO A 247 -8.21 -25.49 -21.76
CA PRO A 247 -9.24 -24.69 -21.08
C PRO A 247 -9.63 -25.25 -19.71
N ARG A 248 -9.58 -26.60 -19.56
CA ARG A 248 -9.94 -27.25 -18.28
C ARG A 248 -8.86 -26.99 -17.23
N PHE A 249 -7.60 -26.99 -17.64
CA PHE A 249 -6.48 -26.67 -16.77
C PHE A 249 -6.54 -25.19 -16.34
N ARG A 250 -6.79 -24.26 -17.29
CA ARG A 250 -6.95 -22.83 -16.96
C ARG A 250 -8.10 -22.60 -15.96
N ALA A 251 -9.26 -23.22 -16.20
CA ALA A 251 -10.39 -23.09 -15.29
C ALA A 251 -10.12 -23.64 -13.89
N ARG A 252 -9.35 -24.70 -13.79
CA ARG A 252 -8.91 -25.28 -12.51
C ARG A 252 -7.91 -24.34 -11.81
N TYR A 253 -6.93 -23.82 -12.55
CA TYR A 253 -5.96 -22.88 -12.04
C TYR A 253 -6.62 -21.62 -11.51
N GLN A 254 -7.53 -21.01 -12.30
CA GLN A 254 -8.24 -19.81 -11.89
C GLN A 254 -9.07 -20.03 -10.63
N ARG A 255 -9.81 -21.14 -10.53
CA ARG A 255 -10.56 -21.47 -9.31
C ARG A 255 -9.64 -21.59 -8.09
N ALA A 256 -8.55 -22.31 -8.20
CA ALA A 256 -7.58 -22.45 -7.11
C ALA A 256 -6.98 -21.10 -6.72
N ALA A 257 -6.67 -20.23 -7.69
CA ALA A 257 -6.18 -18.89 -7.44
C ALA A 257 -7.22 -17.99 -6.73
N ASP A 258 -8.50 -18.09 -7.12
CA ASP A 258 -9.60 -17.33 -6.49
C ASP A 258 -9.86 -17.84 -5.07
N GLU A 259 -9.88 -19.14 -4.85
CA GLU A 259 -10.02 -19.75 -3.52
C GLU A 259 -8.87 -19.33 -2.59
N GLN A 260 -7.63 -19.37 -3.08
CA GLN A 260 -6.46 -18.91 -2.33
C GLN A 260 -6.54 -17.41 -2.02
N ALA A 261 -6.97 -16.60 -2.99
CA ALA A 261 -7.14 -15.17 -2.82
C ALA A 261 -8.19 -14.82 -1.77
N GLU A 262 -9.31 -15.55 -1.76
CA GLU A 262 -10.37 -15.36 -0.77
C GLU A 262 -9.95 -15.84 0.61
N ALA A 263 -9.29 -16.99 0.73
CA ALA A 263 -8.74 -17.47 1.99
C ALA A 263 -7.73 -16.47 2.61
N CYS A 264 -6.84 -15.91 1.78
CA CYS A 264 -5.92 -14.87 2.19
C CYS A 264 -6.65 -13.60 2.66
N ARG A 265 -7.70 -13.19 1.94
CA ARG A 265 -8.53 -12.04 2.32
C ARG A 265 -9.20 -12.24 3.66
N GLN A 266 -9.85 -13.39 3.87
CA GLN A 266 -10.51 -13.73 5.13
C GLN A 266 -9.54 -13.77 6.31
N GLN A 267 -8.32 -14.23 6.09
CA GLN A 267 -7.29 -14.29 7.11
C GLN A 267 -6.76 -12.88 7.47
N LEU A 268 -6.63 -11.97 6.50
CA LEU A 268 -6.08 -10.63 6.72
C LEU A 268 -7.10 -9.62 7.25
N LEU A 269 -8.36 -9.69 6.81
CA LEU A 269 -9.38 -8.68 7.14
C LEU A 269 -9.51 -8.39 8.65
N PRO A 270 -9.52 -9.38 9.57
CA PRO A 270 -9.62 -9.09 11.00
C PRO A 270 -8.33 -8.48 11.58
N LEU A 271 -7.20 -8.62 10.89
CA LEU A 271 -5.87 -8.22 11.37
C LEU A 271 -5.46 -6.80 10.94
N VAL A 272 -6.18 -6.20 10.00
CA VAL A 272 -5.83 -4.89 9.44
C VAL A 272 -7.03 -3.93 9.51
N THR A 273 -6.76 -2.63 9.42
CA THR A 273 -7.82 -1.62 9.34
C THR A 273 -8.36 -1.54 7.92
N ARG A 274 -7.45 -1.63 6.94
CA ARG A 274 -7.80 -1.60 5.53
C ARG A 274 -6.95 -2.57 4.74
N LEU A 275 -7.59 -3.29 3.84
CA LEU A 275 -6.94 -4.20 2.91
C LEU A 275 -7.16 -3.71 1.49
N TYR A 276 -6.07 -3.49 0.75
CA TYR A 276 -6.09 -3.06 -0.63
C TYR A 276 -5.45 -4.11 -1.52
N ARG A 277 -5.93 -4.20 -2.74
CA ARG A 277 -5.36 -5.07 -3.76
C ARG A 277 -4.96 -4.26 -4.97
N LEU A 278 -3.75 -4.48 -5.47
CA LEU A 278 -3.21 -3.81 -6.64
C LEU A 278 -2.68 -4.86 -7.61
N ASP A 279 -3.16 -4.79 -8.85
CA ASP A 279 -2.74 -5.70 -9.91
C ASP A 279 -1.54 -5.11 -10.67
N ASN A 280 -0.53 -5.93 -10.98
CA ASN A 280 0.69 -5.51 -11.67
C ASN A 280 0.53 -5.46 -13.21
N GLY A 281 -0.64 -5.78 -13.75
CA GLY A 281 -0.90 -5.82 -15.20
C GLY A 281 -0.90 -4.47 -15.92
N ALA A 282 -0.90 -3.36 -15.18
CA ALA A 282 -0.85 -2.00 -15.70
C ALA A 282 0.00 -1.11 -14.80
N THR A 283 0.61 -0.07 -15.37
CA THR A 283 1.39 0.90 -14.60
C THR A 283 0.48 1.77 -13.72
N LEU A 284 1.02 2.39 -12.67
CA LEU A 284 0.25 3.37 -11.87
C LEU A 284 -0.22 4.55 -12.73
N GLN A 285 0.52 4.89 -13.78
CA GLN A 285 0.19 5.95 -14.71
C GLN A 285 -1.07 5.62 -15.54
N ASP A 286 -1.21 4.39 -15.99
CA ASP A 286 -2.35 3.94 -16.80
C ASP A 286 -3.65 3.87 -15.99
N ARG A 287 -3.54 3.79 -14.67
CA ARG A 287 -4.67 3.74 -13.73
C ARG A 287 -5.29 5.11 -13.42
N LYS A 288 -4.99 6.16 -14.20
CA LYS A 288 -5.55 7.52 -14.02
C LYS A 288 -7.07 7.57 -13.98
N SER A 289 -7.76 6.59 -14.57
CA SER A 289 -9.22 6.51 -14.63
C SER A 289 -9.82 5.44 -13.71
N THR A 290 -9.03 4.52 -13.20
CA THR A 290 -9.55 3.44 -12.37
C THR A 290 -9.40 3.83 -10.90
N ARG A 291 -10.53 4.05 -10.24
CA ARG A 291 -10.63 4.22 -8.78
C ARG A 291 -9.79 3.15 -8.11
N LEU A 292 -8.94 3.54 -7.18
CA LEU A 292 -8.42 2.63 -6.16
C LEU A 292 -9.66 2.09 -5.43
N ASN A 293 -10.23 1.02 -5.95
CA ASN A 293 -11.45 0.43 -5.42
C ASN A 293 -11.14 -0.10 -4.01
N SER A 294 -11.50 0.70 -3.03
CA SER A 294 -11.83 0.17 -1.72
C SER A 294 -13.05 -0.72 -1.92
N SER A 295 -12.87 -2.03 -1.97
CA SER A 295 -13.98 -2.96 -1.80
C SER A 295 -14.51 -2.80 -0.38
N HIS A 296 -15.49 -1.90 -0.24
CA HIS A 296 -16.44 -1.92 0.85
C HIS A 296 -17.48 -2.99 0.49
N THR A 297 -17.45 -4.08 1.14
CA THR A 297 -18.61 -4.87 1.58
C THR A 297 -18.24 -5.57 2.86
#